data_d290721ad7bb99b271f04af6cad45eff
#
_entry.id   d290721ad7bb99b271f04af6cad45eff
#
_cell.length_a   1.000
_cell.length_b   1.000
_cell.length_c   1.000
_cell.angle_alpha   90.00
_cell.angle_beta   90.00
_cell.angle_gamma   90.00
#
_symmetry.space_group_name_H-M   'P 1'
#
loop_
_entity.id
_entity.type
_entity.pdbx_description
1 polymer ?
#
loop_
_entity_poly.entity_id
_entity_poly.type
_entity_poly.pdbx_seq_one_letter_code
_entity_poly.pdbx_strand_id
1 'polypeptide(L)'
;MPEPTPQTINHFSLFSFDASYWKLPREERRRIRGEWLRRMREVGTALHIYQVFPTEKDADLLVWVALPAGTPRAAHAFFSAYAAACADIRPYARMRDALWGFTRPSQYTKTRSTQEADPFASERKPCLVVYPFVKTHEWY
;
A
#
# COMPACT_ATOMS: atom_id res chain seq x y z
N MET A 1 23.22 -3.48 -24.16
CA MET A 1 21.84 -3.16 -23.75
C MET A 1 21.89 -2.43 -22.42
N PRO A 2 21.21 -1.31 -22.26
CA PRO A 2 21.15 -0.68 -20.94
C PRO A 2 20.49 -1.66 -19.96
N GLU A 3 21.07 -1.77 -18.75
CA GLU A 3 20.42 -2.55 -17.69
C GLU A 3 19.00 -2.04 -17.44
N PRO A 4 18.04 -2.95 -17.23
CA PRO A 4 16.66 -2.54 -16.94
C PRO A 4 16.67 -1.70 -15.65
N THR A 5 16.12 -0.50 -15.75
CA THR A 5 15.97 0.38 -14.58
C THR A 5 15.17 -0.34 -13.50
N PRO A 6 15.66 -0.39 -12.26
CA PRO A 6 14.93 -1.01 -11.18
C PRO A 6 13.51 -0.43 -11.08
N GLN A 7 12.52 -1.30 -11.00
CA GLN A 7 11.13 -0.92 -10.82
C GLN A 7 10.65 -1.41 -9.47
N THR A 8 9.82 -0.62 -8.82
CA THR A 8 9.14 -1.01 -7.58
C THR A 8 7.64 -0.94 -7.82
N ILE A 9 6.93 -2.01 -7.51
CA ILE A 9 5.47 -1.96 -7.37
C ILE A 9 5.18 -1.25 -6.06
N ASN A 10 4.33 -0.23 -6.13
CA ASN A 10 3.70 0.39 -4.97
C ASN A 10 2.20 0.20 -5.08
N HIS A 11 1.59 -0.34 -4.05
CA HIS A 11 0.15 -0.52 -3.96
C HIS A 11 -0.36 0.15 -2.69
N PHE A 12 -1.21 1.14 -2.87
CA PHE A 12 -1.89 1.88 -1.81
C PHE A 12 -3.36 1.47 -1.82
N SER A 13 -3.88 1.07 -0.68
CA SER A 13 -5.30 0.71 -0.55
C SER A 13 -5.90 1.29 0.70
N LEU A 14 -7.13 1.76 0.57
CA LEU A 14 -7.93 2.25 1.68
C LEU A 14 -8.88 1.15 2.14
N PHE A 15 -8.91 0.90 3.44
CA PHE A 15 -9.81 -0.08 4.05
C PHE A 15 -10.71 0.58 5.08
N SER A 16 -11.98 0.17 5.09
CA SER A 16 -12.89 0.45 6.20
C SER A 16 -13.34 -0.83 6.87
N PHE A 17 -13.44 -0.83 8.20
CA PHE A 17 -13.99 -1.94 8.95
C PHE A 17 -15.52 -1.86 8.97
N ASP A 18 -16.16 -2.98 8.70
CA ASP A 18 -17.63 -3.09 8.70
C ASP A 18 -18.20 -3.19 10.11
N ALA A 19 -19.50 -3.02 10.24
CA ALA A 19 -20.21 -3.16 11.51
C ALA A 19 -20.02 -4.53 12.18
N SER A 20 -19.83 -5.59 11.39
CA SER A 20 -19.50 -6.93 11.87
C SER A 20 -18.22 -6.97 12.69
N TYR A 21 -17.18 -6.24 12.24
CA TYR A 21 -15.93 -6.10 12.99
C TYR A 21 -16.12 -5.33 14.30
N TRP A 22 -16.82 -4.22 14.26
CA TRP A 22 -16.98 -3.36 15.43
C TRP A 22 -17.86 -3.99 16.53
N LYS A 23 -18.72 -4.96 16.17
CA LYS A 23 -19.52 -5.75 17.11
C LYS A 23 -18.72 -6.82 17.86
N LEU A 24 -17.54 -7.16 17.38
CA LEU A 24 -16.68 -8.16 18.02
C LEU A 24 -16.05 -7.60 19.31
N PRO A 25 -15.81 -8.48 20.31
CA PRO A 25 -15.00 -8.12 21.47
C PRO A 25 -13.61 -7.59 21.06
N ARG A 26 -13.04 -6.71 21.88
CA ARG A 26 -11.75 -6.05 21.60
C ARG A 26 -10.64 -7.05 21.28
N GLU A 27 -10.55 -8.14 22.02
CA GLU A 27 -9.49 -9.15 21.84
C GLU A 27 -9.65 -9.87 20.50
N GLU A 28 -10.88 -10.17 20.09
CA GLU A 28 -11.15 -10.81 18.81
C GLU A 28 -10.79 -9.86 17.64
N ARG A 29 -11.13 -8.59 17.76
CA ARG A 29 -10.71 -7.56 16.78
C ARG A 29 -9.18 -7.48 16.65
N ARG A 30 -8.45 -7.55 17.77
CA ARG A 30 -6.98 -7.55 17.78
C ARG A 30 -6.43 -8.78 17.08
N ARG A 31 -7.00 -9.95 17.38
CA ARG A 31 -6.59 -11.23 16.78
C ARG A 31 -6.77 -11.20 15.26
N ILE A 32 -7.97 -10.86 14.78
CA ILE A 32 -8.30 -10.80 13.34
C ILE A 32 -7.38 -9.82 12.61
N ARG A 33 -7.25 -8.61 13.14
CA ARG A 33 -6.37 -7.60 12.56
C ARG A 33 -4.92 -8.03 12.56
N GLY A 34 -4.43 -8.61 13.65
CA GLY A 34 -3.05 -9.08 13.77
C GLY A 34 -2.73 -10.20 12.78
N GLU A 35 -3.65 -11.13 12.58
CA GLU A 35 -3.49 -12.23 11.62
C GLU A 35 -3.48 -11.70 10.18
N TRP A 36 -4.41 -10.82 9.83
CA TRP A 36 -4.43 -10.17 8.53
C TRP A 36 -3.13 -9.42 8.24
N LEU A 37 -2.68 -8.58 9.18
CA LEU A 37 -1.45 -7.81 9.01
C LEU A 37 -0.20 -8.70 8.89
N ARG A 38 -0.18 -9.84 9.57
CA ARG A 38 0.89 -10.83 9.41
C ARG A 38 0.94 -11.34 7.98
N ARG A 39 -0.21 -11.71 7.39
CA ARG A 39 -0.28 -12.14 6.00
C ARG A 39 0.08 -11.04 5.01
N MET A 40 -0.34 -9.81 5.28
CA MET A 40 0.03 -8.67 4.44
C MET A 40 1.54 -8.42 4.40
N ARG A 41 2.28 -8.74 5.47
CA ARG A 41 3.75 -8.66 5.47
C ARG A 41 4.43 -9.67 4.54
N GLU A 42 3.75 -10.75 4.21
CA GLU A 42 4.26 -11.79 3.31
C GLU A 42 4.01 -11.45 1.83
N VAL A 43 3.17 -10.46 1.54
CA VAL A 43 2.79 -10.06 0.17
C VAL A 43 3.90 -9.29 -0.53
N GLY A 44 4.61 -8.44 0.19
CA GLY A 44 5.65 -7.58 -0.36
C GLY A 44 6.88 -7.52 0.53
N THR A 45 7.86 -6.76 0.10
CA THR A 45 9.10 -6.54 0.87
C THR A 45 8.91 -5.49 1.96
N ALA A 46 8.02 -4.53 1.73
CA ALA A 46 7.70 -3.48 2.69
C ALA A 46 6.18 -3.37 2.89
N LEU A 47 5.78 -3.16 4.14
CA LEU A 47 4.41 -2.90 4.53
C LEU A 47 4.37 -1.70 5.47
N HIS A 48 3.61 -0.67 5.09
CA HIS A 48 3.35 0.50 5.91
C HIS A 48 1.85 0.67 6.09
N ILE A 49 1.43 0.97 7.32
CA ILE A 49 0.02 1.13 7.66
C ILE A 49 -0.14 2.45 8.38
N TYR A 50 -1.12 3.22 7.94
CA TYR A 50 -1.47 4.51 8.50
C TYR A 50 -2.95 4.54 8.87
N GLN A 51 -3.25 5.10 10.01
CA GLN A 51 -4.62 5.48 10.35
C GLN A 51 -5.00 6.69 9.50
N VAL A 52 -6.14 6.63 8.84
CA VAL A 52 -6.63 7.73 7.99
C VAL A 52 -7.91 8.36 8.52
N PHE A 53 -8.73 7.63 9.27
CA PHE A 53 -9.83 8.23 10.00
C PHE A 53 -9.31 9.10 11.15
N PRO A 54 -9.79 10.34 11.35
CA PRO A 54 -10.92 11.02 10.68
C PRO A 54 -10.53 11.95 9.52
N THR A 55 -9.28 11.93 9.02
CA THR A 55 -8.90 12.75 7.86
C THR A 55 -9.55 12.25 6.57
N GLU A 56 -9.87 10.96 6.51
CA GLU A 56 -10.72 10.33 5.51
C GLU A 56 -11.94 9.72 6.20
N LYS A 57 -13.15 10.13 5.80
CA LYS A 57 -14.39 9.74 6.48
C LYS A 57 -14.86 8.32 6.15
N ASP A 58 -14.49 7.80 4.98
CA ASP A 58 -14.98 6.53 4.44
C ASP A 58 -13.98 5.38 4.58
N ALA A 59 -12.82 5.64 5.22
CA ALA A 59 -11.81 4.64 5.46
C ALA A 59 -11.16 4.79 6.84
N ASP A 60 -10.71 3.67 7.39
CA ASP A 60 -10.02 3.59 8.68
C ASP A 60 -8.51 3.54 8.50
N LEU A 61 -8.04 2.78 7.51
CA LEU A 61 -6.63 2.51 7.28
C LEU A 61 -6.23 2.74 5.83
N LEU A 62 -5.02 3.27 5.65
CA LEU A 62 -4.26 3.19 4.41
C LEU A 62 -3.18 2.12 4.58
N VAL A 63 -3.17 1.18 3.65
CA VAL A 63 -2.18 0.10 3.58
C VAL A 63 -1.32 0.33 2.35
N TRP A 64 -0.02 0.53 2.55
CA TRP A 64 0.96 0.65 1.50
C TRP A 64 1.87 -0.57 1.50
N VAL A 65 1.82 -1.36 0.42
CA VAL A 65 2.70 -2.51 0.20
C VAL A 65 3.60 -2.24 -0.98
N ALA A 66 4.87 -2.52 -0.85
CA ALA A 66 5.85 -2.35 -1.92
C ALA A 66 6.70 -3.60 -2.13
N LEU A 67 7.06 -3.83 -3.39
CA LEU A 67 7.88 -4.95 -3.83
C LEU A 67 8.82 -4.50 -4.97
N PRO A 68 10.12 -4.80 -4.91
CA PRO A 68 10.99 -4.69 -6.08
C PRO A 68 10.48 -5.64 -7.19
N ALA A 69 10.25 -5.10 -8.39
CA ALA A 69 9.63 -5.84 -9.48
C ALA A 69 10.48 -5.74 -10.75
N GLY A 70 11.45 -6.62 -10.88
CA GLY A 70 12.28 -6.72 -12.08
C GLY A 70 11.63 -7.46 -13.26
N THR A 71 10.51 -8.16 -13.04
CA THR A 71 9.86 -8.99 -14.05
C THR A 71 8.33 -8.91 -13.99
N PRO A 72 7.60 -9.13 -15.12
CA PRO A 72 6.14 -9.22 -15.13
C PRO A 72 5.59 -10.32 -14.20
N ARG A 73 6.34 -11.40 -14.01
CA ARG A 73 5.97 -12.50 -13.11
C ARG A 73 5.90 -12.06 -11.64
N ALA A 74 6.77 -11.14 -11.23
CA ALA A 74 6.73 -10.59 -9.88
C ALA A 74 5.43 -9.81 -9.62
N ALA A 75 4.94 -9.05 -10.61
CA ALA A 75 3.66 -8.34 -10.49
C ALA A 75 2.48 -9.32 -10.35
N HIS A 76 2.43 -10.37 -11.17
CA HIS A 76 1.39 -11.38 -11.08
C HIS A 76 1.37 -12.07 -9.71
N ALA A 77 2.52 -12.51 -9.23
CA ALA A 77 2.65 -13.15 -7.92
C ALA A 77 2.22 -12.21 -6.79
N PHE A 78 2.61 -10.93 -6.87
CA PHE A 78 2.21 -9.89 -5.91
C PHE A 78 0.69 -9.77 -5.82
N PHE A 79 -0.01 -9.59 -6.95
CA PHE A 79 -1.46 -9.40 -6.92
C PHE A 79 -2.21 -10.66 -6.49
N SER A 80 -1.72 -11.85 -6.84
CA SER A 80 -2.29 -13.10 -6.36
C SER A 80 -2.17 -13.25 -4.84
N ALA A 81 -0.99 -12.96 -4.29
CA ALA A 81 -0.75 -12.99 -2.85
C ALA A 81 -1.56 -11.92 -2.11
N TYR A 82 -1.66 -10.72 -2.70
CA TYR A 82 -2.46 -9.62 -2.14
C TYR A 82 -3.93 -10.00 -2.05
N ALA A 83 -4.50 -10.55 -3.12
CA ALA A 83 -5.88 -11.01 -3.15
C ALA A 83 -6.14 -12.10 -2.10
N ALA A 84 -5.24 -13.07 -1.97
CA ALA A 84 -5.33 -14.12 -0.96
C ALA A 84 -5.29 -13.55 0.47
N ALA A 85 -4.38 -12.61 0.76
CA ALA A 85 -4.30 -11.95 2.06
C ALA A 85 -5.56 -11.15 2.39
N CYS A 86 -6.19 -10.51 1.40
CA CYS A 86 -7.43 -9.77 1.59
C CYS A 86 -8.66 -10.67 1.78
N ALA A 87 -8.65 -11.90 1.29
CA ALA A 87 -9.78 -12.82 1.40
C ALA A 87 -10.19 -13.07 2.86
N ASP A 88 -9.23 -13.17 3.75
CA ASP A 88 -9.48 -13.44 5.18
C ASP A 88 -10.12 -12.29 5.93
N ILE A 89 -9.84 -11.05 5.51
CA ILE A 89 -10.42 -9.87 6.18
C ILE A 89 -11.77 -9.45 5.59
N ARG A 90 -12.15 -9.98 4.43
CA ARG A 90 -13.41 -9.64 3.73
C ARG A 90 -14.67 -9.70 4.58
N PRO A 91 -14.84 -10.64 5.52
CA PRO A 91 -16.03 -10.64 6.39
C PRO A 91 -16.12 -9.42 7.31
N TYR A 92 -15.02 -8.70 7.50
CA TYR A 92 -14.87 -7.65 8.51
C TYR A 92 -14.44 -6.29 7.96
N ALA A 93 -13.86 -6.27 6.77
CA ALA A 93 -13.35 -5.03 6.17
C ALA A 93 -13.52 -5.03 4.66
N ARG A 94 -13.68 -3.82 4.11
CA ARG A 94 -13.78 -3.59 2.66
C ARG A 94 -12.66 -2.71 2.19
N MET A 95 -12.08 -3.07 1.06
CA MET A 95 -11.25 -2.16 0.30
C MET A 95 -12.16 -1.12 -0.35
N ARG A 96 -11.92 0.15 -0.03
CA ARG A 96 -12.70 1.28 -0.54
C ARG A 96 -12.13 1.84 -1.81
N ASP A 97 -10.81 1.86 -1.89
CA ASP A 97 -10.09 2.37 -3.04
C ASP A 97 -8.71 1.72 -3.12
N ALA A 98 -8.14 1.69 -4.32
CA ALA A 98 -6.80 1.19 -4.54
C ALA A 98 -6.12 1.98 -5.67
N LEU A 99 -4.90 2.39 -5.41
CA LEU A 99 -3.99 3.00 -6.38
C LEU A 99 -2.70 2.19 -6.41
N TRP A 100 -2.26 1.81 -7.59
CA TRP A 100 -0.99 1.11 -7.73
C TRP A 100 -0.24 1.50 -8.99
N GLY A 101 1.04 1.28 -9.00
CA GLY A 101 1.87 1.56 -10.15
C GLY A 101 3.31 1.12 -9.95
N PHE A 102 4.06 1.23 -11.03
CA PHE A 102 5.50 1.05 -10.99
C PHE A 102 6.16 2.41 -10.80
N THR A 103 7.01 2.50 -9.78
CA THR A 103 7.92 3.64 -9.64
C THR A 103 9.28 3.31 -10.22
N ARG A 104 9.88 4.31 -10.83
CA ARG A 104 11.25 4.28 -11.34
C ARG A 104 12.02 5.46 -10.75
N PRO A 105 13.32 5.32 -10.52
CA PRO A 105 14.13 6.47 -10.16
C PRO A 105 13.96 7.57 -11.22
N SER A 106 13.56 8.76 -10.78
CA SER A 106 13.38 9.91 -11.68
C SER A 106 14.68 10.65 -11.84
N GLN A 107 15.01 11.01 -13.08
CA GLN A 107 16.16 11.91 -13.35
C GLN A 107 16.00 13.29 -12.69
N TYR A 108 14.77 13.69 -12.37
CA TYR A 108 14.45 14.96 -11.74
C TYR A 108 14.54 14.92 -10.20
N THR A 109 14.55 13.74 -9.59
CA THR A 109 14.61 13.59 -8.12
C THR A 109 16.03 13.45 -7.58
N LYS A 110 17.04 13.27 -8.43
CA LYS A 110 18.44 13.14 -8.02
C LYS A 110 18.98 14.29 -7.16
N THR A 111 18.35 15.45 -7.21
CA THR A 111 18.72 16.65 -6.43
C THR A 111 17.74 16.97 -5.29
N ARG A 112 16.63 16.24 -5.16
CA ARG A 112 15.55 16.48 -4.17
C ARG A 112 15.24 15.24 -3.34
N SER A 113 16.24 14.49 -2.94
CA SER A 113 16.13 13.21 -2.23
C SER A 113 15.32 13.26 -0.91
N THR A 114 15.10 14.44 -0.34
CA THR A 114 14.34 14.60 0.91
C THR A 114 12.82 14.48 0.74
N GLN A 115 12.30 14.49 -0.49
CA GLN A 115 10.85 14.41 -0.78
C GLN A 115 10.43 13.05 -1.34
N GLU A 116 11.36 12.17 -1.63
CA GLU A 116 11.06 10.84 -2.18
C GLU A 116 10.61 9.90 -1.06
N ALA A 117 9.42 9.33 -1.22
CA ALA A 117 8.94 8.29 -0.30
C ALA A 117 9.56 6.95 -0.70
N ASP A 118 10.64 6.57 -0.04
CA ASP A 118 11.26 5.25 -0.21
C ASP A 118 10.55 4.23 0.68
N PRO A 119 9.84 3.23 0.09
CA PRO A 119 9.16 2.20 0.86
C PRO A 119 10.11 1.30 1.66
N PHE A 120 11.38 1.24 1.27
CA PHE A 120 12.39 0.36 1.89
C PHE A 120 13.28 1.09 2.89
N ALA A 121 13.05 2.38 3.12
CA ALA A 121 13.79 3.14 4.11
C ALA A 121 13.64 2.55 5.51
N SER A 122 14.72 2.51 6.27
CA SER A 122 14.71 2.01 7.65
C SER A 122 13.95 2.94 8.61
N GLU A 123 13.91 4.23 8.28
CA GLU A 123 13.24 5.25 9.09
C GLU A 123 11.85 5.55 8.53
N ARG A 124 10.84 5.37 9.38
CA ARG A 124 9.45 5.68 9.04
C ARG A 124 9.14 7.14 9.33
N LYS A 125 8.61 7.86 8.34
CA LYS A 125 8.08 9.21 8.55
C LYS A 125 6.73 9.15 9.29
N PRO A 126 6.41 10.14 10.13
CA PRO A 126 5.17 10.14 10.93
C PRO A 126 3.91 10.31 10.09
N CYS A 127 4.01 10.93 8.92
CA CYS A 127 2.91 11.19 8.02
C CYS A 127 3.25 10.76 6.59
N LEU A 128 2.22 10.29 5.87
CA LEU A 128 2.26 10.00 4.45
C LEU A 128 1.13 10.78 3.77
N VAL A 129 1.44 11.48 2.69
CA VAL A 129 0.45 12.12 1.83
C VAL A 129 0.45 11.42 0.48
N VAL A 130 -0.71 10.92 0.08
CA VAL A 130 -0.92 10.31 -1.23
C VAL A 130 -2.04 11.07 -1.93
N TYR A 131 -1.73 11.66 -3.07
CA TYR A 131 -2.73 12.33 -3.89
C TYR A 131 -2.53 11.96 -5.37
N PRO A 132 -3.48 11.25 -5.98
CA PRO A 132 -3.43 10.96 -7.41
C PRO A 132 -3.76 12.22 -8.20
N PHE A 133 -3.04 12.46 -9.29
CA PHE A 133 -3.36 13.49 -10.25
C PHE A 133 -3.06 13.02 -11.67
N VAL A 134 -3.81 13.55 -12.63
CA VAL A 134 -3.60 13.29 -14.05
C VAL A 134 -3.01 14.54 -14.68
N LYS A 135 -1.87 14.38 -15.36
CA LYS A 135 -1.28 15.47 -16.14
C LYS A 135 -2.10 15.64 -17.42
N THR A 136 -2.56 16.84 -17.68
CA THR A 136 -3.22 17.20 -18.92
C THR A 136 -2.20 17.61 -20.01
N HIS A 137 -2.64 17.72 -21.26
CA HIS A 137 -1.80 18.16 -22.37
C HIS A 137 -1.12 19.52 -22.14
N GLU A 138 -1.68 20.37 -21.31
CA GLU A 138 -1.14 21.69 -20.96
C GLU A 138 0.10 21.63 -20.06
N TRP A 139 0.47 20.44 -19.57
CA TRP A 139 1.64 20.22 -18.72
C TRP A 139 2.90 19.87 -19.51
N TYR A 140 2.78 19.66 -20.80
CA TYR A 140 3.86 19.35 -21.73
C TYR A 140 3.98 20.48 -22.78
#